data_5afc09d137a939f718d96895c2910bdd
#
_entry.id   5afc09d137a939f718d96895c2910bdd
#
_cell.length_a   1.000
_cell.length_b   1.000
_cell.length_c   1.000
_cell.angle_alpha   90.00
_cell.angle_beta   90.00
_cell.angle_gamma   90.00
#
_symmetry.space_group_name_H-M   'P 1'
#
loop_
_entity.id
_entity.type
_entity.pdbx_description
1 polymer ?
#
loop_
_entity_poly.entity_id
_entity_poly.type
_entity_poly.pdbx_seq_one_letter_code
_entity_poly.pdbx_strand_id
1 'polypeptide(L)'
;MISYKDLGLVNTREMFKKAIEGGYAIPAFNFNNMEQMQAIISACVECSSPVILQVSSGARKYANQTLLRYMAQGAVEYAKELGKNIPIVLHLDHGNSFELCKNCIDMGFSSVMIDGSHLPYEENVALTKKVVDYAHQFDVTVEGELGVLAGVEDEVSAEESHYTKPEEVVDFVTKTGCDSLAISIGTSHGAFKFTPEQCTLD
;
A
#
# COMPACT_ATOMS: atom_id res chain seq x y z
N MET A 1 20.98 3.79 2.17
CA MET A 1 19.72 3.65 1.39
C MET A 1 19.88 2.57 0.33
N ILE A 2 18.88 1.73 0.15
CA ILE A 2 18.82 0.68 -0.87
C ILE A 2 17.76 1.09 -1.87
N SER A 3 18.10 1.08 -3.16
CA SER A 3 17.10 1.34 -4.20
C SER A 3 16.21 0.12 -4.42
N TYR A 4 14.90 0.31 -4.47
CA TYR A 4 13.96 -0.75 -4.84
C TYR A 4 14.26 -1.33 -6.24
N LYS A 5 14.84 -0.51 -7.13
CA LYS A 5 15.25 -0.94 -8.48
C LYS A 5 16.35 -2.01 -8.44
N ASP A 6 17.25 -1.93 -7.45
CA ASP A 6 18.30 -2.95 -7.25
C ASP A 6 17.73 -4.29 -6.76
N LEU A 7 16.51 -4.27 -6.21
CA LEU A 7 15.77 -5.47 -5.81
C LEU A 7 14.90 -6.06 -6.93
N GLY A 8 14.87 -5.42 -8.10
CA GLY A 8 14.02 -5.81 -9.24
C GLY A 8 12.55 -5.42 -9.09
N LEU A 9 12.22 -4.61 -8.08
CA LEU A 9 10.87 -4.12 -7.82
C LEU A 9 10.51 -2.94 -8.74
N VAL A 10 9.21 -2.66 -8.86
CA VAL A 10 8.67 -1.47 -9.51
C VAL A 10 7.85 -0.65 -8.50
N ASN A 11 7.60 0.64 -8.79
CA ASN A 11 6.62 1.44 -8.05
C ASN A 11 5.22 1.31 -8.66
N THR A 12 4.21 1.95 -8.05
CA THR A 12 2.81 1.80 -8.46
C THR A 12 2.44 2.63 -9.70
N ARG A 13 3.23 3.62 -10.08
CA ARG A 13 2.82 4.67 -11.05
C ARG A 13 2.39 4.10 -12.40
N GLU A 14 3.27 3.34 -13.06
CA GLU A 14 2.94 2.74 -14.36
C GLU A 14 1.92 1.59 -14.24
N MET A 15 1.89 0.89 -13.09
CA MET A 15 0.90 -0.14 -12.83
C MET A 15 -0.50 0.44 -12.75
N PHE A 16 -0.69 1.51 -11.97
CA PHE A 16 -1.99 2.17 -11.81
C PHE A 16 -2.46 2.83 -13.10
N LYS A 17 -1.54 3.46 -13.84
CA LYS A 17 -1.87 4.01 -15.17
C LYS A 17 -2.45 2.94 -16.09
N LYS A 18 -1.79 1.79 -16.22
CA LYS A 18 -2.27 0.68 -17.05
C LYS A 18 -3.58 0.08 -16.54
N ALA A 19 -3.76 0.02 -15.20
CA ALA A 19 -5.01 -0.48 -14.61
C ALA A 19 -6.19 0.44 -14.94
N ILE A 20 -6.01 1.76 -14.84
CA ILE A 20 -7.03 2.75 -15.19
C ILE A 20 -7.35 2.66 -16.69
N GLU A 21 -6.34 2.65 -17.56
CA GLU A 21 -6.52 2.54 -19.01
C GLU A 21 -7.18 1.23 -19.43
N GLY A 22 -6.86 0.14 -18.73
CA GLY A 22 -7.36 -1.22 -19.02
C GLY A 22 -8.65 -1.58 -18.29
N GLY A 23 -9.12 -0.75 -17.34
CA GLY A 23 -10.35 -1.00 -16.59
C GLY A 23 -10.27 -2.24 -15.68
N TYR A 24 -9.11 -2.48 -15.04
CA TYR A 24 -8.92 -3.60 -14.11
C TYR A 24 -8.33 -3.15 -12.76
N ALA A 25 -8.54 -3.97 -11.73
CA ALA A 25 -7.96 -3.76 -10.41
C ALA A 25 -6.62 -4.52 -10.26
N ILE A 26 -5.73 -4.00 -9.42
CA ILE A 26 -4.48 -4.66 -9.04
C ILE A 26 -4.64 -5.21 -7.63
N PRO A 27 -4.30 -6.49 -7.38
CA PRO A 27 -4.39 -7.05 -6.04
C PRO A 27 -3.25 -6.54 -5.16
N ALA A 28 -3.60 -6.23 -3.90
CA ALA A 28 -2.67 -5.92 -2.83
C ALA A 28 -2.83 -6.95 -1.72
N PHE A 29 -1.76 -7.71 -1.43
CA PHE A 29 -1.80 -8.80 -0.47
C PHE A 29 -0.81 -8.56 0.65
N ASN A 30 -1.30 -8.59 1.90
CA ASN A 30 -0.46 -8.61 3.07
C ASN A 30 0.27 -9.95 3.20
N PHE A 31 1.55 -9.90 3.51
CA PHE A 31 2.34 -11.09 3.78
C PHE A 31 3.28 -10.87 4.96
N ASN A 32 3.60 -11.92 5.68
CA ASN A 32 4.53 -11.92 6.81
C ASN A 32 5.39 -13.18 6.93
N ASN A 33 5.23 -14.12 6.00
CA ASN A 33 6.01 -15.36 5.96
C ASN A 33 6.22 -15.84 4.52
N MET A 34 7.09 -16.83 4.38
CA MET A 34 7.50 -17.38 3.08
C MET A 34 6.35 -18.12 2.37
N GLU A 35 5.53 -18.84 3.12
CA GLU A 35 4.42 -19.63 2.59
C GLU A 35 3.36 -18.76 1.92
N GLN A 36 3.01 -17.63 2.56
CA GLN A 36 2.13 -16.64 1.96
C GLN A 36 2.75 -16.02 0.70
N MET A 37 4.01 -15.66 0.75
CA MET A 37 4.75 -15.11 -0.40
C MET A 37 4.71 -16.07 -1.59
N GLN A 38 5.03 -17.35 -1.39
CA GLN A 38 5.02 -18.36 -2.44
C GLN A 38 3.63 -18.52 -3.06
N ALA A 39 2.57 -18.58 -2.23
CA ALA A 39 1.20 -18.70 -2.70
C ALA A 39 0.78 -17.48 -3.54
N ILE A 40 1.06 -16.27 -3.06
CA ILE A 40 0.74 -15.01 -3.75
C ILE A 40 1.44 -14.95 -5.11
N ILE A 41 2.76 -15.17 -5.14
CA ILE A 41 3.54 -15.08 -6.38
C ILE A 41 3.13 -16.16 -7.38
N SER A 42 2.91 -17.40 -6.94
CA SER A 42 2.47 -18.49 -7.84
C SER A 42 1.14 -18.15 -8.50
N ALA A 43 0.16 -17.68 -7.72
CA ALA A 43 -1.15 -17.28 -8.25
C ALA A 43 -1.06 -16.09 -9.22
N CYS A 44 -0.28 -15.06 -8.87
CA CYS A 44 -0.09 -13.89 -9.73
C CYS A 44 0.63 -14.23 -11.05
N VAL A 45 1.62 -15.13 -11.01
CA VAL A 45 2.30 -15.63 -12.22
C VAL A 45 1.34 -16.42 -13.09
N GLU A 46 0.53 -17.32 -12.51
CA GLU A 46 -0.47 -18.09 -13.24
C GLU A 46 -1.44 -17.15 -13.98
N CYS A 47 -1.97 -16.14 -13.28
CA CYS A 47 -2.88 -15.14 -13.83
C CYS A 47 -2.21 -14.08 -14.72
N SER A 48 -0.88 -14.03 -14.81
CA SER A 48 -0.14 -12.93 -15.45
C SER A 48 -0.47 -11.56 -14.85
N SER A 49 -0.74 -11.53 -13.55
CA SER A 49 -1.17 -10.34 -12.81
C SER A 49 0.02 -9.60 -12.21
N PRO A 50 0.08 -8.25 -12.28
CA PRO A 50 0.91 -7.47 -11.38
C PRO A 50 0.43 -7.65 -9.93
N VAL A 51 1.29 -7.35 -8.96
CA VAL A 51 0.94 -7.50 -7.54
C VAL A 51 1.59 -6.44 -6.66
N ILE A 52 0.86 -6.01 -5.64
CA ILE A 52 1.37 -5.23 -4.52
C ILE A 52 1.52 -6.16 -3.32
N LEU A 53 2.76 -6.36 -2.87
CA LEU A 53 3.10 -7.06 -1.64
C LEU A 53 3.06 -6.06 -0.50
N GLN A 54 2.07 -6.17 0.38
CA GLN A 54 1.87 -5.24 1.51
C GLN A 54 2.53 -5.76 2.78
N VAL A 55 3.09 -4.85 3.55
CA VAL A 55 3.73 -5.13 4.83
C VAL A 55 3.28 -4.10 5.86
N SER A 56 2.51 -4.55 6.84
CA SER A 56 2.10 -3.73 7.97
C SER A 56 3.23 -3.54 9.00
N SER A 57 3.03 -2.62 9.94
CA SER A 57 3.92 -2.44 11.09
C SER A 57 4.07 -3.72 11.92
N GLY A 58 2.96 -4.47 12.11
CA GLY A 58 2.96 -5.76 12.81
C GLY A 58 3.76 -6.81 12.07
N ALA A 59 3.58 -6.95 10.75
CA ALA A 59 4.35 -7.87 9.93
C ALA A 59 5.86 -7.56 9.97
N ARG A 60 6.24 -6.27 9.97
CA ARG A 60 7.65 -5.86 10.11
C ARG A 60 8.26 -6.22 11.46
N LYS A 61 7.49 -6.10 12.54
CA LYS A 61 7.92 -6.54 13.89
C LYS A 61 8.06 -8.06 13.97
N TYR A 62 7.11 -8.79 13.38
CA TYR A 62 7.08 -10.25 13.39
C TYR A 62 8.23 -10.86 12.58
N ALA A 63 8.36 -10.51 11.31
CA ALA A 63 9.26 -11.16 10.37
C ALA A 63 10.62 -10.48 10.20
N ASN A 64 10.86 -9.33 10.82
CA ASN A 64 12.03 -8.48 10.64
C ASN A 64 12.14 -7.85 9.23
N GLN A 65 12.31 -6.55 9.19
CA GLN A 65 12.32 -5.79 7.92
C GLN A 65 13.42 -6.22 6.93
N THR A 66 14.57 -6.68 7.42
CA THR A 66 15.66 -7.17 6.55
C THR A 66 15.25 -8.46 5.85
N LEU A 67 14.64 -9.41 6.58
CA LEU A 67 14.16 -10.64 6.00
C LEU A 67 13.03 -10.38 4.98
N LEU A 68 12.07 -9.52 5.31
CA LEU A 68 10.98 -9.14 4.40
C LEU A 68 11.50 -8.55 3.08
N ARG A 69 12.53 -7.70 3.15
CA ARG A 69 13.18 -7.15 1.95
C ARG A 69 13.78 -8.24 1.06
N TYR A 70 14.54 -9.17 1.65
CA TYR A 70 15.11 -10.27 0.88
C TYR A 70 14.05 -11.25 0.38
N MET A 71 12.95 -11.43 1.10
CA MET A 71 11.80 -12.19 0.62
C MET A 71 11.17 -11.50 -0.60
N ALA A 72 11.00 -10.17 -0.58
CA ALA A 72 10.48 -9.42 -1.71
C ALA A 72 11.41 -9.48 -2.94
N GLN A 73 12.74 -9.41 -2.74
CA GLN A 73 13.71 -9.65 -3.80
C GLN A 73 13.63 -11.09 -4.33
N GLY A 74 13.53 -12.06 -3.43
CA GLY A 74 13.32 -13.47 -3.78
C GLY A 74 12.03 -13.71 -4.55
N ALA A 75 10.95 -12.97 -4.24
CA ALA A 75 9.70 -13.05 -4.98
C ALA A 75 9.86 -12.66 -6.46
N VAL A 76 10.70 -11.66 -6.77
CA VAL A 76 11.00 -11.25 -8.15
C VAL A 76 11.72 -12.38 -8.90
N GLU A 77 12.72 -12.99 -8.29
CA GLU A 77 13.45 -14.10 -8.92
C GLU A 77 12.56 -15.34 -9.05
N TYR A 78 11.76 -15.65 -8.02
CA TYR A 78 10.82 -16.77 -8.04
C TYR A 78 9.77 -16.64 -9.17
N ALA A 79 9.25 -15.43 -9.39
CA ALA A 79 8.34 -15.20 -10.52
C ALA A 79 9.00 -15.51 -11.88
N LYS A 80 10.29 -15.15 -12.05
CA LYS A 80 11.05 -15.46 -13.26
C LYS A 80 11.28 -16.98 -13.42
N GLU A 81 11.59 -17.67 -12.32
CA GLU A 81 11.72 -19.15 -12.32
C GLU A 81 10.41 -19.83 -12.74
N LEU A 82 9.27 -19.29 -12.35
CA LEU A 82 7.95 -19.74 -12.79
C LEU A 82 7.60 -19.35 -14.24
N GLY A 83 8.51 -18.69 -14.94
CA GLY A 83 8.44 -18.40 -16.37
C GLY A 83 7.79 -17.06 -16.75
N LYS A 84 7.50 -16.17 -15.79
CA LYS A 84 6.95 -14.84 -16.10
C LYS A 84 7.60 -13.74 -15.27
N ASN A 85 7.86 -12.62 -15.92
CA ASN A 85 8.31 -11.40 -15.26
C ASN A 85 7.09 -10.50 -15.03
N ILE A 86 6.44 -10.63 -13.87
CA ILE A 86 5.31 -9.79 -13.45
C ILE A 86 5.82 -8.56 -12.68
N PRO A 87 5.16 -7.40 -12.80
CA PRO A 87 5.47 -6.24 -11.95
C PRO A 87 5.14 -6.52 -10.49
N ILE A 88 6.11 -6.31 -9.58
CA ILE A 88 5.96 -6.53 -8.14
C ILE A 88 6.33 -5.24 -7.41
N VAL A 89 5.43 -4.76 -6.56
CA VAL A 89 5.62 -3.61 -5.66
C VAL A 89 5.81 -4.13 -4.24
N LEU A 90 6.75 -3.56 -3.48
CA LEU A 90 6.82 -3.73 -2.03
C LEU A 90 6.29 -2.45 -1.38
N HIS A 91 5.22 -2.56 -0.62
CA HIS A 91 4.42 -1.46 -0.09
C HIS A 91 4.32 -1.49 1.43
N LEU A 92 4.54 -0.35 2.09
CA LEU A 92 4.20 -0.17 3.50
C LEU A 92 2.71 0.09 3.62
N ASP A 93 2.03 -0.75 4.38
CA ASP A 93 0.61 -0.67 4.69
C ASP A 93 0.39 0.07 6.02
N HIS A 94 -0.46 1.11 6.03
CA HIS A 94 -0.76 1.97 7.17
C HIS A 94 0.46 2.47 7.96
N GLY A 95 1.32 3.25 7.31
CA GLY A 95 2.40 3.95 7.99
C GLY A 95 1.87 5.05 8.91
N ASN A 96 2.23 5.02 10.19
CA ASN A 96 1.73 5.94 11.21
C ASN A 96 2.62 7.18 11.45
N SER A 97 3.72 7.29 10.75
CA SER A 97 4.67 8.40 10.93
C SER A 97 5.60 8.59 9.73
N PHE A 98 6.10 9.81 9.58
CA PHE A 98 7.11 10.13 8.59
C PHE A 98 8.37 9.26 8.75
N GLU A 99 8.83 9.05 9.97
CA GLU A 99 10.03 8.25 10.29
C GLU A 99 9.89 6.80 9.85
N LEU A 100 8.68 6.22 10.00
CA LEU A 100 8.39 4.87 9.54
C LEU A 100 8.43 4.79 8.02
N CYS A 101 7.74 5.69 7.33
CA CYS A 101 7.74 5.75 5.86
C CYS A 101 9.17 5.96 5.34
N LYS A 102 9.91 6.92 5.91
CA LYS A 102 11.31 7.16 5.57
C LYS A 102 12.17 5.91 5.75
N ASN A 103 12.03 5.20 6.86
CA ASN A 103 12.79 3.97 7.12
C ASN A 103 12.47 2.88 6.07
N CYS A 104 11.20 2.72 5.69
CA CYS A 104 10.82 1.78 4.64
C CYS A 104 11.43 2.15 3.28
N ILE A 105 11.38 3.42 2.90
CA ILE A 105 12.00 3.93 1.66
C ILE A 105 13.50 3.65 1.67
N ASP A 106 14.21 3.97 2.76
CA ASP A 106 15.64 3.74 2.91
C ASP A 106 16.02 2.25 2.83
N MET A 107 15.09 1.37 3.15
CA MET A 107 15.24 -0.09 3.12
C MET A 107 14.81 -0.73 1.79
N GLY A 108 14.40 0.05 0.78
CA GLY A 108 14.09 -0.45 -0.56
C GLY A 108 12.61 -0.76 -0.82
N PHE A 109 11.69 -0.19 -0.04
CA PHE A 109 10.28 -0.19 -0.41
C PHE A 109 10.06 0.70 -1.63
N SER A 110 9.25 0.24 -2.56
CA SER A 110 8.94 0.97 -3.81
C SER A 110 7.67 1.82 -3.72
N SER A 111 6.90 1.62 -2.64
CA SER A 111 5.69 2.38 -2.32
C SER A 111 5.48 2.41 -0.80
N VAL A 112 4.90 3.48 -0.29
CA VAL A 112 4.53 3.60 1.13
C VAL A 112 3.17 4.27 1.26
N MET A 113 2.36 3.82 2.21
CA MET A 113 1.16 4.52 2.65
C MET A 113 1.45 5.28 3.93
N ILE A 114 1.02 6.54 3.99
CA ILE A 114 0.96 7.34 5.20
C ILE A 114 -0.49 7.55 5.59
N ASP A 115 -0.86 7.02 6.74
CA ASP A 115 -2.21 7.14 7.29
C ASP A 115 -2.27 8.25 8.33
N GLY A 116 -2.74 9.40 7.89
CA GLY A 116 -3.06 10.56 8.73
C GLY A 116 -4.56 10.79 8.89
N SER A 117 -5.41 9.81 8.52
CA SER A 117 -6.87 9.95 8.48
C SER A 117 -7.50 10.28 9.85
N HIS A 118 -6.84 9.87 10.93
CA HIS A 118 -7.23 10.16 12.32
C HIS A 118 -6.87 11.58 12.78
N LEU A 119 -6.07 12.32 12.00
CA LEU A 119 -5.66 13.70 12.31
C LEU A 119 -6.68 14.71 11.74
N PRO A 120 -6.66 15.96 12.23
CA PRO A 120 -7.34 17.07 11.55
C PRO A 120 -6.86 17.18 10.08
N TYR A 121 -7.78 17.54 9.17
CA TYR A 121 -7.53 17.58 7.73
C TYR A 121 -6.20 18.24 7.32
N GLU A 122 -5.94 19.46 7.81
CA GLU A 122 -4.70 20.19 7.45
C GLU A 122 -3.43 19.52 8.02
N GLU A 123 -3.54 18.81 9.13
CA GLU A 123 -2.42 18.03 9.69
C GLU A 123 -2.15 16.77 8.86
N ASN A 124 -3.20 16.09 8.40
CA ASN A 124 -3.10 14.98 7.47
C ASN A 124 -2.45 15.43 6.15
N VAL A 125 -2.90 16.55 5.59
CA VAL A 125 -2.30 17.17 4.39
C VAL A 125 -0.81 17.44 4.61
N ALA A 126 -0.43 18.06 5.73
CA ALA A 126 0.95 18.42 6.02
C ALA A 126 1.84 17.18 6.20
N LEU A 127 1.32 16.15 6.90
CA LEU A 127 2.04 14.89 7.11
C LEU A 127 2.22 14.13 5.79
N THR A 128 1.16 13.97 5.02
CA THR A 128 1.20 13.28 3.72
C THR A 128 2.15 13.99 2.77
N LYS A 129 2.06 15.31 2.66
CA LYS A 129 2.99 16.09 1.82
C LYS A 129 4.43 15.90 2.23
N LYS A 130 4.74 15.90 3.53
CA LYS A 130 6.10 15.68 4.03
C LYS A 130 6.66 14.34 3.58
N VAL A 131 5.84 13.29 3.58
CA VAL A 131 6.23 11.95 3.09
C VAL A 131 6.44 11.97 1.57
N VAL A 132 5.53 12.60 0.83
CA VAL A 132 5.63 12.74 -0.63
C VAL A 132 6.92 13.46 -1.04
N ASP A 133 7.21 14.60 -0.40
CA ASP A 133 8.39 15.41 -0.69
C ASP A 133 9.71 14.63 -0.45
N TYR A 134 9.70 13.67 0.48
CA TYR A 134 10.83 12.77 0.70
C TYR A 134 10.85 11.62 -0.32
N ALA A 135 9.75 10.92 -0.48
CA ALA A 135 9.65 9.70 -1.30
C ALA A 135 9.94 9.96 -2.79
N HIS A 136 9.44 11.07 -3.32
CA HIS A 136 9.61 11.42 -4.75
C HIS A 136 11.07 11.71 -5.11
N GLN A 137 11.95 12.06 -4.16
CA GLN A 137 13.39 12.19 -4.43
C GLN A 137 14.04 10.86 -4.86
N PHE A 138 13.41 9.75 -4.52
CA PHE A 138 13.88 8.38 -4.78
C PHE A 138 12.97 7.62 -5.75
N ASP A 139 12.01 8.30 -6.41
CA ASP A 139 11.03 7.72 -7.31
C ASP A 139 10.13 6.66 -6.62
N VAL A 140 9.92 6.78 -5.31
CA VAL A 140 9.00 5.95 -4.52
C VAL A 140 7.63 6.59 -4.51
N THR A 141 6.57 5.78 -4.72
CA THR A 141 5.18 6.27 -4.72
C THR A 141 4.61 6.33 -3.32
N VAL A 142 3.67 7.27 -3.11
CA VAL A 142 3.01 7.50 -1.82
C VAL A 142 1.51 7.40 -1.96
N GLU A 143 0.90 6.62 -1.08
CA GLU A 143 -0.52 6.57 -0.85
C GLU A 143 -0.88 7.41 0.38
N GLY A 144 -1.90 8.27 0.26
CA GLY A 144 -2.51 8.97 1.37
C GLY A 144 -3.83 8.32 1.76
N GLU A 145 -4.44 8.76 2.87
CA GLU A 145 -5.76 8.29 3.28
C GLU A 145 -6.68 9.45 3.67
N LEU A 146 -7.91 9.39 3.19
CA LEU A 146 -9.02 10.27 3.57
C LEU A 146 -10.24 9.45 3.99
N GLY A 147 -10.82 9.88 5.11
CA GLY A 147 -11.91 9.14 5.75
C GLY A 147 -11.37 8.03 6.65
N VAL A 148 -12.28 7.42 7.40
CA VAL A 148 -11.98 6.35 8.36
C VAL A 148 -12.98 5.24 8.17
N LEU A 149 -12.52 4.00 8.07
CA LEU A 149 -13.37 2.81 8.07
C LEU A 149 -13.44 2.19 9.46
N ALA A 150 -14.66 1.85 9.90
CA ALA A 150 -14.83 1.08 11.12
C ALA A 150 -14.24 -0.34 10.98
N GLY A 151 -13.72 -0.86 12.07
CA GLY A 151 -13.16 -2.19 12.16
C GLY A 151 -11.78 -2.21 12.80
N VAL A 152 -11.15 -3.39 12.77
CA VAL A 152 -9.81 -3.61 13.30
C VAL A 152 -8.97 -4.34 12.27
N GLU A 153 -7.84 -3.75 11.90
CA GLU A 153 -6.84 -4.35 11.01
C GLU A 153 -5.44 -4.01 11.55
N ASP A 154 -4.74 -5.04 12.03
CA ASP A 154 -3.43 -4.94 12.69
C ASP A 154 -3.42 -3.90 13.83
N GLU A 155 -2.70 -2.79 13.68
CA GLU A 155 -2.61 -1.70 14.67
C GLU A 155 -3.64 -0.57 14.42
N VAL A 156 -4.45 -0.67 13.35
CA VAL A 156 -5.48 0.32 13.00
C VAL A 156 -6.83 -0.13 13.52
N SER A 157 -7.52 0.74 14.24
CA SER A 157 -8.87 0.48 14.73
C SER A 157 -9.72 1.74 14.80
N ALA A 158 -10.98 1.63 14.40
CA ALA A 158 -11.99 2.67 14.55
C ALA A 158 -13.34 2.06 14.93
N GLU A 159 -14.09 2.74 15.80
CA GLU A 159 -15.42 2.30 16.22
C GLU A 159 -16.49 2.71 15.20
N GLU A 160 -16.31 3.84 14.53
CA GLU A 160 -17.24 4.40 13.55
C GLU A 160 -16.53 4.73 12.24
N SER A 161 -17.26 4.64 11.13
CA SER A 161 -16.79 5.07 9.82
C SER A 161 -17.07 6.56 9.61
N HIS A 162 -16.08 7.27 9.06
CA HIS A 162 -16.22 8.62 8.55
C HIS A 162 -15.89 8.60 7.06
N TYR A 163 -16.95 8.65 6.23
CA TYR A 163 -16.77 8.52 4.79
C TYR A 163 -16.04 9.70 4.17
N THR A 164 -15.27 9.40 3.14
CA THR A 164 -14.52 10.40 2.38
C THR A 164 -15.49 11.31 1.63
N LYS A 165 -15.32 12.63 1.77
CA LYS A 165 -16.10 13.60 1.02
C LYS A 165 -15.47 13.87 -0.33
N PRO A 166 -16.21 13.65 -1.45
CA PRO A 166 -15.65 13.80 -2.80
C PRO A 166 -15.03 15.19 -3.05
N GLU A 167 -15.58 16.25 -2.48
CA GLU A 167 -15.06 17.62 -2.59
C GLU A 167 -13.70 17.82 -1.92
N GLU A 168 -13.37 17.01 -0.90
CA GLU A 168 -12.07 17.07 -0.21
C GLU A 168 -10.98 16.32 -0.99
N VAL A 169 -11.33 15.34 -1.85
CA VAL A 169 -10.37 14.51 -2.58
C VAL A 169 -9.49 15.34 -3.49
N VAL A 170 -10.07 16.20 -4.32
CA VAL A 170 -9.32 17.02 -5.28
C VAL A 170 -8.36 17.98 -4.56
N ASP A 171 -8.83 18.60 -3.49
CA ASP A 171 -8.01 19.51 -2.69
C ASP A 171 -6.85 18.78 -2.01
N PHE A 172 -7.12 17.62 -1.40
CA PHE A 172 -6.12 16.79 -0.73
C PHE A 172 -5.03 16.33 -1.68
N VAL A 173 -5.40 15.71 -2.82
CA VAL A 173 -4.44 15.21 -3.80
C VAL A 173 -3.62 16.35 -4.41
N THR A 174 -4.24 17.50 -4.65
CA THR A 174 -3.54 18.68 -5.19
C THR A 174 -2.53 19.25 -4.19
N LYS A 175 -2.89 19.34 -2.91
CA LYS A 175 -2.03 19.88 -1.85
C LYS A 175 -0.88 18.93 -1.52
N THR A 176 -1.15 17.63 -1.44
CA THR A 176 -0.17 16.64 -1.02
C THR A 176 0.73 16.16 -2.16
N GLY A 177 0.16 16.00 -3.36
CA GLY A 177 0.83 15.40 -4.51
C GLY A 177 1.02 13.89 -4.37
N CYS A 178 0.19 13.20 -3.56
CA CYS A 178 0.25 11.73 -3.43
C CYS A 178 -0.09 11.03 -4.75
N ASP A 179 0.44 9.84 -4.94
CA ASP A 179 0.29 9.06 -6.19
C ASP A 179 -1.00 8.24 -6.21
N SER A 180 -1.54 7.90 -5.02
CA SER A 180 -2.81 7.20 -4.82
C SER A 180 -3.47 7.64 -3.51
N LEU A 181 -4.76 7.35 -3.38
CA LEU A 181 -5.56 7.71 -2.21
C LEU A 181 -6.46 6.56 -1.79
N ALA A 182 -6.31 6.12 -0.54
CA ALA A 182 -7.28 5.26 0.11
C ALA A 182 -8.49 6.08 0.56
N ILE A 183 -9.68 5.59 0.23
CA ILE A 183 -10.95 6.26 0.50
C ILE A 183 -11.91 5.36 1.29
N SER A 184 -12.67 5.96 2.20
CA SER A 184 -13.72 5.29 2.97
C SER A 184 -15.06 5.49 2.28
N ILE A 185 -15.63 4.41 1.69
CA ILE A 185 -16.84 4.47 0.86
C ILE A 185 -17.86 3.36 1.18
N GLY A 186 -17.85 2.80 2.38
CA GLY A 186 -18.86 1.81 2.79
C GLY A 186 -18.36 0.38 2.93
N THR A 187 -17.06 0.14 2.83
CA THR A 187 -16.43 -1.15 3.16
C THR A 187 -16.05 -1.22 4.65
N SER A 188 -15.40 -2.27 5.10
CA SER A 188 -14.92 -2.43 6.48
C SER A 188 -13.55 -3.09 6.55
N HIS A 189 -12.77 -2.74 7.56
CA HIS A 189 -11.52 -3.41 7.89
C HIS A 189 -11.73 -4.77 8.56
N GLY A 190 -10.68 -5.60 8.54
CA GLY A 190 -10.57 -6.84 9.31
C GLY A 190 -11.31 -8.03 8.70
N ALA A 191 -11.35 -9.12 9.50
CA ALA A 191 -11.92 -10.40 9.08
C ALA A 191 -13.45 -10.43 9.09
N PHE A 192 -14.09 -9.58 9.88
CA PHE A 192 -15.55 -9.51 10.02
C PHE A 192 -16.10 -8.47 9.03
N LYS A 193 -16.36 -8.92 7.82
CA LYS A 193 -16.91 -8.07 6.76
C LYS A 193 -18.40 -7.83 6.95
N PHE A 194 -18.89 -6.70 6.46
CA PHE A 194 -20.32 -6.45 6.37
C PHE A 194 -21.02 -7.48 5.47
N THR A 195 -22.27 -7.82 5.80
CA THR A 195 -23.12 -8.56 4.86
C THR A 195 -23.50 -7.66 3.68
N PRO A 196 -23.93 -8.22 2.53
CA PRO A 196 -24.37 -7.39 1.40
C PRO A 196 -25.48 -6.37 1.77
N GLU A 197 -26.32 -6.70 2.76
CA GLU A 197 -27.41 -5.82 3.23
C GLU A 197 -26.87 -4.68 4.12
N GLN A 198 -25.71 -4.85 4.74
CA GLN A 198 -25.04 -3.84 5.58
C GLN A 198 -24.08 -2.97 4.78
N CYS A 199 -23.64 -3.45 3.61
CA CYS A 199 -22.69 -2.75 2.77
C CYS A 199 -23.43 -1.77 1.86
N THR A 200 -23.35 -0.49 2.18
CA THR A 200 -23.84 0.58 1.29
C THR A 200 -22.63 1.31 0.75
N LEU A 201 -22.36 1.16 -0.53
CA LEU A 201 -21.33 1.95 -1.20
C LEU A 201 -21.90 3.35 -1.44
N ASP A 202 -21.19 4.38 -0.94
CA ASP A 202 -21.57 5.78 -1.05
C ASP A 202 -20.88 6.45 -2.27
#